data_5a3c82547869cc73d85ba5415142ef4a
#
_entry.id   5a3c82547869cc73d85ba5415142ef4a
#
_cell.length_a   1.000
_cell.length_b   1.000
_cell.length_c   1.000
_cell.angle_alpha   90.00
_cell.angle_beta   90.00
_cell.angle_gamma   90.00
#
_symmetry.space_group_name_H-M   'P 1'
#
loop_
_entity.id
_entity.type
_entity.pdbx_description
1 polymer ?
#
loop_
_entity_poly.entity_id
_entity_poly.type
_entity_poly.pdbx_seq_one_letter_code
_entity_poly.pdbx_strand_id
1 'polypeptide(L)'
;MPVAGVRQTVPMDIDRAVQSRIVRTLVAGQVLAGLGLGATVAVGAILAADLGGETLSGAAATSSTLGAALVSIPLARLAQRWGRRPALALGAGVAAGGSLITVLAVGLAVFPLLILGFAMLGVGTAVGLQARFAATDVAAAEHRGRDLSLVVWSTTIGAVAGPNLIGPGEAIAQWL
;
A
#
# COMPACT_ATOMS: atom_id res chain seq x y z
N MET A 1 -6.77 -34.82 -38.57
CA MET A 1 -7.65 -34.70 -37.39
C MET A 1 -7.64 -33.24 -36.96
N PRO A 2 -8.71 -32.49 -37.10
CA PRO A 2 -8.77 -31.11 -36.64
C PRO A 2 -8.99 -31.12 -35.14
N VAL A 3 -8.07 -30.48 -34.43
CA VAL A 3 -8.18 -30.22 -32.99
C VAL A 3 -9.37 -29.28 -32.80
N ALA A 4 -10.43 -29.81 -32.18
CA ALA A 4 -11.63 -29.06 -31.86
C ALA A 4 -11.25 -27.83 -31.02
N GLY A 5 -11.65 -26.66 -31.54
CA GLY A 5 -11.43 -25.38 -30.89
C GLY A 5 -12.04 -25.38 -29.49
N VAL A 6 -11.17 -25.21 -28.50
CA VAL A 6 -11.59 -24.77 -27.17
C VAL A 6 -12.21 -23.39 -27.39
N ARG A 7 -13.54 -23.34 -27.39
CA ARG A 7 -14.28 -22.10 -27.25
C ARG A 7 -13.83 -21.50 -25.92
N GLN A 8 -12.96 -20.51 -26.00
CA GLN A 8 -12.78 -19.59 -24.90
C GLN A 8 -14.15 -18.95 -24.68
N THR A 9 -14.86 -19.47 -23.68
CA THR A 9 -16.10 -18.89 -23.23
C THR A 9 -15.80 -17.48 -22.76
N VAL A 10 -16.33 -16.55 -23.55
CA VAL A 10 -16.74 -15.19 -23.25
C VAL A 10 -16.06 -14.55 -22.06
N PRO A 11 -15.25 -13.51 -22.26
CA PRO A 11 -15.00 -12.54 -21.22
C PRO A 11 -16.36 -12.01 -20.78
N MET A 12 -16.69 -12.12 -19.49
CA MET A 12 -17.75 -11.31 -18.92
C MET A 12 -17.43 -9.87 -19.32
N ASP A 13 -18.30 -9.29 -20.13
CA ASP A 13 -18.26 -7.88 -20.47
C ASP A 13 -18.56 -7.14 -19.15
N ILE A 14 -17.51 -6.99 -18.33
CA ILE A 14 -17.60 -6.16 -17.14
C ILE A 14 -17.89 -4.79 -17.69
N ASP A 15 -19.10 -4.31 -17.42
CA ASP A 15 -19.58 -3.02 -17.86
C ASP A 15 -18.45 -1.99 -17.69
N ARG A 16 -18.10 -1.25 -18.73
CA ARG A 16 -17.01 -0.27 -18.72
C ARG A 16 -17.11 0.69 -17.54
N ALA A 17 -18.33 0.94 -17.07
CA ALA A 17 -18.60 1.73 -15.89
C ALA A 17 -18.06 1.08 -14.60
N VAL A 18 -18.24 -0.23 -14.44
CA VAL A 18 -17.73 -0.99 -13.29
C VAL A 18 -16.21 -1.06 -13.32
N GLN A 19 -15.61 -1.34 -14.47
CA GLN A 19 -14.16 -1.36 -14.64
C GLN A 19 -13.54 0.01 -14.29
N SER A 20 -14.09 1.10 -14.82
CA SER A 20 -13.58 2.45 -14.54
C SER A 20 -13.68 2.80 -13.05
N ARG A 21 -14.74 2.38 -12.36
CA ARG A 21 -14.91 2.57 -10.92
C ARG A 21 -13.86 1.80 -10.12
N ILE A 22 -13.58 0.55 -10.49
CA ILE A 22 -12.57 -0.28 -9.83
C ILE A 22 -11.18 0.37 -9.99
N VAL A 23 -10.81 0.75 -11.22
CA VAL A 23 -9.51 1.39 -11.49
C VAL A 23 -9.37 2.70 -10.72
N ARG A 24 -10.39 3.56 -10.70
CA ARG A 24 -10.37 4.81 -9.91
C ARG A 24 -10.19 4.56 -8.42
N THR A 25 -10.85 3.56 -7.86
CA THR A 25 -10.70 3.20 -6.45
C THR A 25 -9.28 2.69 -6.14
N LEU A 26 -8.71 1.86 -7.04
CA LEU A 26 -7.34 1.39 -6.91
C LEU A 26 -6.34 2.55 -7.03
N VAL A 27 -6.53 3.46 -7.97
CA VAL A 27 -5.71 4.68 -8.15
C VAL A 27 -5.74 5.53 -6.88
N ALA A 28 -6.92 5.85 -6.36
CA ALA A 28 -7.05 6.62 -5.13
C ALA A 28 -6.36 5.93 -3.94
N GLY A 29 -6.56 4.62 -3.79
CA GLY A 29 -5.88 3.82 -2.77
C GLY A 29 -4.35 3.85 -2.92
N GLN A 30 -3.83 3.82 -4.15
CA GLN A 30 -2.39 3.87 -4.39
C GLN A 30 -1.79 5.25 -4.16
N VAL A 31 -2.51 6.34 -4.45
CA VAL A 31 -2.07 7.69 -4.07
C VAL A 31 -1.94 7.81 -2.56
N LEU A 32 -2.96 7.38 -1.80
CA LEU A 32 -2.94 7.41 -0.34
C LEU A 32 -1.83 6.51 0.24
N ALA A 33 -1.66 5.31 -0.30
CA ALA A 33 -0.57 4.41 0.11
C ALA A 33 0.80 5.01 -0.21
N GLY A 34 0.95 5.66 -1.36
CA GLY A 34 2.17 6.38 -1.75
C GLY A 34 2.50 7.54 -0.82
N LEU A 35 1.48 8.33 -0.44
CA LEU A 35 1.63 9.41 0.56
C LEU A 35 2.17 8.87 1.89
N GLY A 36 1.57 7.80 2.40
CA GLY A 36 2.02 7.16 3.64
C GLY A 36 3.44 6.61 3.52
N LEU A 37 3.78 5.96 2.40
CA LEU A 37 5.13 5.45 2.15
C LEU A 37 6.16 6.58 2.09
N GLY A 38 5.87 7.65 1.34
CA GLY A 38 6.75 8.81 1.21
C GLY A 38 7.01 9.50 2.55
N ALA A 39 5.96 9.74 3.34
CA ALA A 39 6.07 10.30 4.68
C ALA A 39 6.88 9.37 5.62
N THR A 40 6.62 8.05 5.58
CA THR A 40 7.33 7.05 6.39
C THR A 40 8.83 7.04 6.07
N VAL A 41 9.21 7.08 4.79
CA VAL A 41 10.62 7.11 4.38
C VAL A 41 11.30 8.40 4.83
N ALA A 42 10.61 9.55 4.72
CA ALA A 42 11.19 10.84 5.08
C ALA A 42 11.40 11.00 6.60
N VAL A 43 10.46 10.54 7.43
CA VAL A 43 10.47 10.79 8.88
C VAL A 43 10.91 9.55 9.66
N GLY A 44 10.79 8.36 9.08
CA GLY A 44 11.01 7.10 9.80
C GLY A 44 12.43 6.94 10.37
N ALA A 45 13.45 7.35 9.62
CA ALA A 45 14.83 7.28 10.07
C ALA A 45 15.09 8.25 11.24
N ILE A 46 14.49 9.45 11.18
CA ILE A 46 14.61 10.47 12.23
C ILE A 46 13.95 9.96 13.51
N LEU A 47 12.70 9.51 13.43
CA LEU A 47 11.98 8.96 14.59
C LEU A 47 12.68 7.75 15.21
N ALA A 48 13.27 6.89 14.39
CA ALA A 48 14.03 5.74 14.89
C ALA A 48 15.32 6.17 15.59
N ALA A 49 16.00 7.19 15.07
CA ALA A 49 17.19 7.75 15.70
C ALA A 49 16.87 8.47 17.02
N ASP A 50 15.79 9.26 17.05
CA ASP A 50 15.37 10.00 18.24
C ASP A 50 14.97 9.08 19.41
N LEU A 51 14.26 7.97 19.11
CA LEU A 51 13.77 7.06 20.15
C LEU A 51 14.71 5.89 20.46
N GLY A 52 15.52 5.47 19.48
CA GLY A 52 16.38 4.29 19.60
C GLY A 52 17.87 4.61 19.56
N GLY A 53 18.24 5.85 19.24
CA GLY A 53 19.60 6.28 19.00
C GLY A 53 20.03 6.14 17.53
N GLU A 54 21.10 6.86 17.15
CA GLU A 54 21.58 6.95 15.75
C GLU A 54 21.88 5.59 15.11
N THR A 55 22.36 4.62 15.89
CA THR A 55 22.65 3.26 15.42
C THR A 55 21.41 2.51 14.94
N LEU A 56 20.23 2.90 15.40
CA LEU A 56 18.94 2.29 15.06
C LEU A 56 18.14 3.10 14.03
N SER A 57 18.72 4.13 13.42
CA SER A 57 18.03 4.95 12.40
C SER A 57 17.49 4.14 11.21
N GLY A 58 18.18 3.05 10.84
CA GLY A 58 17.71 2.13 9.77
C GLY A 58 16.64 1.13 10.20
N ALA A 59 16.32 1.03 11.50
CA ALA A 59 15.38 0.03 12.01
C ALA A 59 13.96 0.23 11.49
N ALA A 60 13.54 1.48 11.25
CA ALA A 60 12.25 1.80 10.65
C ALA A 60 12.09 1.19 9.25
N ALA A 61 13.07 1.41 8.37
CA ALA A 61 13.05 0.87 7.00
C ALA A 61 13.12 -0.67 7.01
N THR A 62 13.97 -1.24 7.85
CA THR A 62 14.14 -2.70 8.00
C THR A 62 12.85 -3.34 8.49
N SER A 63 12.21 -2.80 9.53
CA SER A 63 10.97 -3.35 10.09
C SER A 63 9.82 -3.24 9.10
N SER A 64 9.72 -2.14 8.35
CA SER A 64 8.72 -1.96 7.29
C SER A 64 8.91 -3.01 6.17
N THR A 65 10.14 -3.23 5.72
CA THR A 65 10.45 -4.24 4.70
C THR A 65 10.14 -5.66 5.20
N LEU A 66 10.50 -5.98 6.45
CA LEU A 66 10.17 -7.27 7.07
C LEU A 66 8.65 -7.46 7.18
N GLY A 67 7.92 -6.44 7.61
CA GLY A 67 6.45 -6.48 7.67
C GLY A 67 5.81 -6.76 6.31
N ALA A 68 6.28 -6.09 5.26
CA ALA A 68 5.85 -6.34 3.89
C ALA A 68 6.14 -7.78 3.46
N ALA A 69 7.35 -8.29 3.72
CA ALA A 69 7.77 -9.64 3.35
C ALA A 69 6.95 -10.72 4.05
N LEU A 70 6.80 -10.61 5.37
CA LEU A 70 6.06 -11.59 6.20
C LEU A 70 4.58 -11.71 5.79
N VAL A 71 3.96 -10.58 5.42
CA VAL A 71 2.53 -10.54 5.09
C VAL A 71 2.25 -10.82 3.62
N SER A 72 3.24 -10.73 2.74
CA SER A 72 3.04 -10.94 1.29
C SER A 72 2.43 -12.30 0.96
N ILE A 73 2.92 -13.39 1.57
CA ILE A 73 2.42 -14.76 1.32
C ILE A 73 1.01 -14.95 1.90
N PRO A 74 0.74 -14.68 3.20
CA PRO A 74 -0.61 -14.82 3.74
C PRO A 74 -1.63 -13.93 3.04
N LEU A 75 -1.26 -12.70 2.64
CA LEU A 75 -2.14 -11.81 1.90
C LEU A 75 -2.48 -12.36 0.52
N ALA A 76 -1.51 -12.94 -0.19
CA ALA A 76 -1.73 -13.59 -1.48
C ALA A 76 -2.65 -14.83 -1.33
N ARG A 77 -2.45 -15.66 -0.31
CA ARG A 77 -3.32 -16.80 -0.02
C ARG A 77 -4.76 -16.37 0.31
N LEU A 78 -4.89 -15.29 1.07
CA LEU A 78 -6.19 -14.70 1.40
C LEU A 78 -6.91 -14.22 0.14
N ALA A 79 -6.18 -13.52 -0.75
CA ALA A 79 -6.71 -13.05 -2.02
C ALA A 79 -7.17 -14.20 -2.94
N GLN A 80 -6.48 -15.34 -2.93
CA GLN A 80 -6.87 -16.54 -3.68
C GLN A 80 -8.11 -17.23 -3.11
N ARG A 81 -8.25 -17.28 -1.77
CA ARG A 81 -9.34 -18.00 -1.11
C ARG A 81 -10.63 -17.18 -1.01
N TRP A 82 -10.52 -15.92 -0.66
CA TRP A 82 -11.66 -15.06 -0.31
C TRP A 82 -11.84 -13.90 -1.30
N GLY A 83 -10.95 -13.79 -2.27
CA GLY A 83 -10.98 -12.75 -3.29
C GLY A 83 -10.12 -11.52 -2.96
N ARG A 84 -9.90 -10.68 -3.97
CA ARG A 84 -9.04 -9.49 -3.88
C ARG A 84 -9.55 -8.45 -2.90
N ARG A 85 -10.87 -8.21 -2.88
CA ARG A 85 -11.47 -7.14 -2.07
C ARG A 85 -11.23 -7.29 -0.57
N PRO A 86 -11.56 -8.42 0.08
CA PRO A 86 -11.30 -8.58 1.52
C PRO A 86 -9.80 -8.60 1.85
N ALA A 87 -8.95 -9.17 0.98
CA ALA A 87 -7.52 -9.17 1.19
C ALA A 87 -6.94 -7.75 1.18
N LEU A 88 -7.29 -6.91 0.19
CA LEU A 88 -6.84 -5.52 0.12
C LEU A 88 -7.38 -4.70 1.29
N ALA A 89 -8.65 -4.89 1.68
CA ALA A 89 -9.26 -4.18 2.80
C ALA A 89 -8.58 -4.52 4.14
N LEU A 90 -8.31 -5.81 4.40
CA LEU A 90 -7.59 -6.25 5.59
C LEU A 90 -6.17 -5.70 5.65
N GLY A 91 -5.42 -5.81 4.56
CA GLY A 91 -4.06 -5.30 4.50
C GLY A 91 -4.00 -3.77 4.68
N ALA A 92 -4.94 -3.03 4.07
CA ALA A 92 -5.06 -1.58 4.27
C ALA A 92 -5.44 -1.23 5.71
N GLY A 93 -6.34 -2.00 6.34
CA GLY A 93 -6.70 -1.85 7.75
C GLY A 93 -5.51 -2.06 8.69
N VAL A 94 -4.69 -3.08 8.43
CA VAL A 94 -3.45 -3.31 9.18
C VAL A 94 -2.48 -2.15 9.02
N ALA A 95 -2.27 -1.66 7.80
CA ALA A 95 -1.40 -0.50 7.57
C ALA A 95 -1.92 0.78 8.24
N ALA A 96 -3.24 1.01 8.23
CA ALA A 96 -3.87 2.12 8.94
C ALA A 96 -3.70 1.98 10.47
N GLY A 97 -3.87 0.79 11.02
CA GLY A 97 -3.55 0.50 12.42
C GLY A 97 -2.08 0.76 12.75
N GLY A 98 -1.18 0.41 11.83
CA GLY A 98 0.25 0.70 11.95
C GLY A 98 0.55 2.19 12.07
N SER A 99 -0.13 3.04 11.30
CA SER A 99 0.04 4.50 11.41
C SER A 99 -0.41 5.03 12.78
N LEU A 100 -1.53 4.54 13.30
CA LEU A 100 -1.99 4.90 14.65
C LEU A 100 -1.00 4.47 15.73
N ILE A 101 -0.48 3.24 15.63
CA ILE A 101 0.55 2.72 16.55
C ILE A 101 1.82 3.56 16.48
N THR A 102 2.23 3.99 15.29
CA THR A 102 3.39 4.87 15.11
C THR A 102 3.19 6.21 15.83
N VAL A 103 2.02 6.83 15.68
CA VAL A 103 1.69 8.08 16.38
C VAL A 103 1.72 7.89 17.90
N LEU A 104 1.12 6.80 18.40
CA LEU A 104 1.15 6.47 19.83
C LEU A 104 2.58 6.20 20.33
N ALA A 105 3.40 5.51 19.54
CA ALA A 105 4.78 5.20 19.88
C ALA A 105 5.61 6.48 20.08
N VAL A 106 5.43 7.47 19.23
CA VAL A 106 6.09 8.78 19.34
C VAL A 106 5.59 9.52 20.59
N GLY A 107 4.27 9.57 20.80
CA GLY A 107 3.69 10.25 21.98
C GLY A 107 4.08 9.61 23.32
N LEU A 108 4.30 8.29 23.35
CA LEU A 108 4.72 7.54 24.53
C LEU A 108 6.24 7.39 24.65
N ALA A 109 7.01 7.82 23.64
CA ALA A 109 8.45 7.63 23.51
C ALA A 109 8.90 6.15 23.66
N VAL A 110 8.14 5.20 23.04
CA VAL A 110 8.37 3.76 23.14
C VAL A 110 8.91 3.20 21.82
N PHE A 111 10.22 2.98 21.73
CA PHE A 111 10.90 2.48 20.54
C PHE A 111 10.36 1.13 20.01
N PRO A 112 10.14 0.06 20.83
CA PRO A 112 9.58 -1.20 20.33
C PRO A 112 8.20 -1.04 19.67
N LEU A 113 7.38 -0.13 20.19
CA LEU A 113 6.07 0.18 19.61
C LEU A 113 6.21 0.89 18.26
N LEU A 114 7.21 1.74 18.10
CA LEU A 114 7.57 2.37 16.83
C LEU A 114 7.92 1.32 15.76
N ILE A 115 8.76 0.36 16.10
CA ILE A 115 9.15 -0.74 15.21
C ILE A 115 7.94 -1.57 14.78
N LEU A 116 7.03 -1.88 15.70
CA LEU A 116 5.78 -2.57 15.39
C LEU A 116 4.91 -1.74 14.43
N GLY A 117 4.76 -0.45 14.67
CA GLY A 117 4.04 0.47 13.80
C GLY A 117 4.60 0.48 12.38
N PHE A 118 5.92 0.59 12.21
CA PHE A 118 6.56 0.53 10.90
C PHE A 118 6.44 -0.83 10.22
N ALA A 119 6.52 -1.94 10.97
CA ALA A 119 6.26 -3.27 10.41
C ALA A 119 4.84 -3.38 9.86
N MET A 120 3.85 -2.88 10.58
CA MET A 120 2.46 -2.84 10.12
C MET A 120 2.25 -1.89 8.93
N LEU A 121 2.92 -0.73 8.90
CA LEU A 121 2.91 0.17 7.74
C LEU A 121 3.50 -0.51 6.50
N GLY A 122 4.51 -1.36 6.67
CA GLY A 122 5.09 -2.18 5.59
C GLY A 122 4.07 -3.09 4.89
N VAL A 123 3.01 -3.52 5.58
CA VAL A 123 1.91 -4.28 4.97
C VAL A 123 1.26 -3.49 3.83
N GLY A 124 1.21 -2.16 3.92
CA GLY A 124 0.74 -1.29 2.85
C GLY A 124 1.50 -1.48 1.53
N THR A 125 2.80 -1.76 1.58
CA THR A 125 3.60 -2.09 0.39
C THR A 125 3.13 -3.40 -0.25
N ALA A 126 2.88 -4.44 0.55
CA ALA A 126 2.33 -5.72 0.06
C ALA A 126 0.94 -5.54 -0.55
N VAL A 127 0.08 -4.70 0.06
CA VAL A 127 -1.22 -4.30 -0.49
C VAL A 127 -1.06 -3.60 -1.85
N GLY A 128 -0.10 -2.69 -1.97
CA GLY A 128 0.20 -1.99 -3.23
C GLY A 128 0.56 -2.95 -4.37
N LEU A 129 1.37 -3.97 -4.09
CA LEU A 129 1.69 -5.02 -5.05
C LEU A 129 0.44 -5.83 -5.46
N GLN A 130 -0.38 -6.22 -4.50
CA GLN A 130 -1.63 -6.94 -4.77
C GLN A 130 -2.65 -6.10 -5.55
N ALA A 131 -2.70 -4.79 -5.33
CA ALA A 131 -3.55 -3.87 -6.07
C ALA A 131 -3.18 -3.80 -7.57
N ARG A 132 -1.89 -3.89 -7.90
CA ARG A 132 -1.41 -3.95 -9.30
C ARG A 132 -1.90 -5.21 -10.00
N PHE A 133 -1.85 -6.37 -9.33
CA PHE A 133 -2.43 -7.60 -9.88
C PHE A 133 -3.95 -7.50 -10.01
N ALA A 134 -4.64 -6.90 -9.03
CA ALA A 134 -6.08 -6.69 -9.11
C ALA A 134 -6.48 -5.81 -10.31
N ALA A 135 -5.69 -4.80 -10.64
CA ALA A 135 -5.92 -3.94 -11.81
C ALA A 135 -5.80 -4.73 -13.14
N THR A 136 -4.83 -5.63 -13.23
CA THR A 136 -4.61 -6.46 -14.43
C THR A 136 -5.63 -7.58 -14.58
N ASP A 137 -6.15 -8.13 -13.48
CA ASP A 137 -7.14 -9.21 -13.50
C ASP A 137 -8.49 -8.75 -14.06
N VAL A 138 -8.84 -7.48 -13.85
CA VAL A 138 -10.13 -6.89 -14.27
C VAL A 138 -10.05 -6.22 -15.64
N ALA A 139 -8.84 -5.89 -16.10
CA ALA A 139 -8.64 -5.16 -17.35
C ALA A 139 -8.80 -6.07 -18.57
N ALA A 140 -9.53 -5.59 -19.60
CA ALA A 140 -9.52 -6.20 -20.92
C ALA A 140 -8.08 -6.23 -21.48
N ALA A 141 -7.76 -7.25 -22.29
CA ALA A 141 -6.39 -7.48 -22.77
C ALA A 141 -5.75 -6.24 -23.40
N GLU A 142 -6.55 -5.44 -24.11
CA GLU A 142 -6.14 -4.22 -24.81
C GLU A 142 -5.84 -3.04 -23.87
N HIS A 143 -6.40 -3.05 -22.65
CA HIS A 143 -6.28 -1.94 -21.68
C HIS A 143 -5.38 -2.27 -20.49
N ARG A 144 -4.92 -3.53 -20.35
CA ARG A 144 -4.10 -3.98 -19.21
C ARG A 144 -2.87 -3.12 -18.94
N GLY A 145 -2.14 -2.76 -20.00
CA GLY A 145 -0.95 -1.94 -19.89
C GLY A 145 -1.27 -0.54 -19.37
N ARG A 146 -2.34 0.08 -19.87
CA ARG A 146 -2.78 1.41 -19.44
C ARG A 146 -3.24 1.41 -17.98
N ASP A 147 -4.09 0.45 -17.60
CA ASP A 147 -4.64 0.39 -16.24
C ASP A 147 -3.55 0.09 -15.21
N LEU A 148 -2.61 -0.80 -15.54
CA LEU A 148 -1.43 -1.05 -14.72
C LEU A 148 -0.57 0.21 -14.58
N SER A 149 -0.29 0.91 -15.68
CA SER A 149 0.49 2.15 -15.67
C SER A 149 -0.15 3.21 -14.77
N LEU A 150 -1.46 3.41 -14.85
CA LEU A 150 -2.18 4.36 -14.01
C LEU A 150 -2.03 4.04 -12.52
N VAL A 151 -2.15 2.77 -12.14
CA VAL A 151 -1.99 2.33 -10.76
C VAL A 151 -0.55 2.51 -10.26
N VAL A 152 0.45 2.19 -11.09
CA VAL A 152 1.87 2.37 -10.74
C VAL A 152 2.23 3.85 -10.62
N TRP A 153 1.85 4.69 -11.59
CA TRP A 153 2.08 6.14 -11.56
C TRP A 153 1.43 6.81 -10.35
N SER A 154 0.26 6.35 -9.95
CA SER A 154 -0.44 6.86 -8.76
C SER A 154 0.37 6.70 -7.49
N THR A 155 1.09 5.58 -7.34
CA THR A 155 2.00 5.36 -6.20
C THR A 155 3.14 6.38 -6.20
N THR A 156 3.71 6.67 -7.38
CA THR A 156 4.80 7.64 -7.52
C THR A 156 4.34 9.05 -7.14
N ILE A 157 3.16 9.46 -7.61
CA ILE A 157 2.57 10.77 -7.25
C ILE A 157 2.41 10.87 -5.73
N GLY A 158 1.87 9.83 -5.09
CA GLY A 158 1.73 9.79 -3.64
C GLY A 158 3.07 9.85 -2.91
N ALA A 159 4.05 9.06 -3.36
CA ALA A 159 5.37 9.00 -2.73
C ALA A 159 6.15 10.32 -2.81
N VAL A 160 6.00 11.05 -3.92
CA VAL A 160 6.59 12.39 -4.07
C VAL A 160 5.84 13.42 -3.23
N ALA A 161 4.52 13.35 -3.18
CA ALA A 161 3.71 14.28 -2.41
C ALA A 161 3.84 14.07 -0.89
N GLY A 162 4.09 12.82 -0.43
CA GLY A 162 4.16 12.46 0.99
C GLY A 162 5.11 13.33 1.82
N PRO A 163 6.40 13.42 1.49
CA PRO A 163 7.34 14.28 2.18
C PRO A 163 6.93 15.77 2.17
N ASN A 164 6.31 16.24 1.10
CA ASN A 164 5.87 17.63 0.95
C ASN A 164 4.67 17.98 1.85
N LEU A 165 3.97 17.00 2.41
CA LEU A 165 2.88 17.25 3.37
C LEU A 165 3.39 17.46 4.80
N ILE A 166 4.67 17.29 5.09
CA ILE A 166 5.25 17.50 6.41
C ILE A 166 5.10 18.98 6.81
N GLY A 167 5.48 19.91 5.95
CA GLY A 167 5.36 21.34 6.24
C GLY A 167 3.92 21.80 6.52
N PRO A 168 2.92 21.51 5.67
CA PRO A 168 1.53 21.75 6.00
C PRO A 168 1.05 21.06 7.27
N GLY A 169 1.56 19.84 7.57
CA GLY A 169 1.26 19.12 8.80
C GLY A 169 1.77 19.84 10.05
N GLU A 170 2.99 20.36 10.01
CA GLU A 170 3.56 21.17 11.09
C GLU A 170 2.77 22.46 11.32
N ALA A 171 2.35 23.14 10.24
CA ALA A 171 1.52 24.32 10.35
C ALA A 171 0.19 24.04 11.04
N ILE A 172 -0.46 22.90 10.75
CA ILE A 172 -1.70 22.48 11.42
C ILE A 172 -1.44 22.14 12.90
N ALA A 173 -0.34 21.47 13.19
CA ALA A 173 0.02 21.11 14.56
C ALA A 173 0.29 22.34 15.47
N GLN A 174 0.75 23.47 14.89
CA GLN A 174 0.93 24.72 15.62
C GLN A 174 -0.39 25.45 15.91
N TRP A 175 -1.49 25.07 15.23
CA TRP A 175 -2.82 25.67 15.42
C TRP A 175 -3.69 24.91 16.44
N LEU A 176 -3.30 23.70 16.84
CA LEU A 176 -3.98 22.82 17.79
C LEU A 176 -3.31 22.86 19.17
#